data_6c736f487cad20bfb69caf536b0357b4
#
_entry.id   6c736f487cad20bfb69caf536b0357b4
#
_cell.length_a   1.000
_cell.length_b   1.000
_cell.length_c   1.000
_cell.angle_alpha   90.00
_cell.angle_beta   90.00
_cell.angle_gamma   90.00
#
_symmetry.space_group_name_H-M   'P 1'
#
loop_
_entity.id
_entity.type
_entity.pdbx_description
1 polymer ?
#
loop_
_entity_poly.entity_id
_entity_poly.type
_entity_poly.pdbx_seq_one_letter_code
_entity_poly.pdbx_strand_id
1 'polypeptide(L)'
;MLTLKLISEETERVIKGLEKKHFSGAREAVEKVLEYDRLRRETQQKLDTNKQHQNQLSKQIGQLMKDGKKDEANNIKEEVAELKSADKALQEIMENAQKEMTEVLLTIPNIPNDDVPEGEDANDNVVVKEGGTKPNLPADAQCHWDLLKKFNLVDFDLGVKITGAGFPLYIGKMARFQRALEAFFLDEARKSGYLEVQPPLVVNQDSGLGTGQLPDKEGQMYHANLDDLYLIPTAEVPVTNIFRDEILDEKELPIKRCAYSACFRREAGSYGKDVRGLNRLHQFDKVEIVRIDKPEHSYESLDEMLNHVEGLLKKLELPYHILRLCGGDMSFTSAICYDFEVWSAAQERWLEVSSVSNFESYQANRLHCRYRHAEDKKIELCHTLNGSALALPRIVAAIIENNQTPEGIRVPKVLVPYCGFEMLDDKMD
;
A
#
# COMPACT_ATOMS: atom_id res chain seq x y z
N MET A 1 -4.77 -9.81 -1.88
CA MET A 1 -6.10 -10.38 -2.20
C MET A 1 -6.57 -11.27 -1.07
N LEU A 2 -7.88 -11.38 -0.88
CA LEU A 2 -8.46 -12.30 0.09
C LEU A 2 -8.05 -13.74 -0.22
N THR A 3 -7.89 -14.57 0.83
CA THR A 3 -7.59 -16.00 0.64
C THR A 3 -8.87 -16.77 0.27
N LEU A 4 -8.74 -17.79 -0.57
CA LEU A 4 -9.86 -18.68 -0.91
C LEU A 4 -10.45 -19.35 0.34
N LYS A 5 -9.59 -19.64 1.33
CA LYS A 5 -10.02 -20.20 2.62
C LYS A 5 -10.99 -19.26 3.32
N LEU A 6 -10.63 -17.99 3.49
CA LEU A 6 -11.47 -16.98 4.12
C LEU A 6 -12.81 -16.84 3.38
N ILE A 7 -12.77 -16.74 2.04
CA ILE A 7 -13.96 -16.59 1.20
C ILE A 7 -14.90 -17.79 1.34
N SER A 8 -14.37 -19.02 1.39
CA SER A 8 -15.16 -20.23 1.45
C SER A 8 -15.67 -20.58 2.85
N GLU A 9 -14.89 -20.29 3.91
CA GLU A 9 -15.27 -20.61 5.29
C GLU A 9 -16.14 -19.51 5.92
N GLU A 10 -15.96 -18.24 5.52
CA GLU A 10 -16.62 -17.08 6.14
C GLU A 10 -17.36 -16.22 5.08
N THR A 11 -17.99 -16.85 4.09
CA THR A 11 -18.60 -16.19 2.93
C THR A 11 -19.47 -14.98 3.28
N GLU A 12 -20.39 -15.10 4.23
CA GLU A 12 -21.30 -14.01 4.61
C GLU A 12 -20.57 -12.87 5.36
N ARG A 13 -19.53 -13.18 6.14
CA ARG A 13 -18.67 -12.15 6.76
C ARG A 13 -17.92 -11.37 5.68
N VAL A 14 -17.38 -12.06 4.68
CA VAL A 14 -16.69 -11.42 3.55
C VAL A 14 -17.64 -10.49 2.80
N ILE A 15 -18.85 -10.97 2.45
CA ILE A 15 -19.84 -10.14 1.74
C ILE A 15 -20.19 -8.89 2.55
N LYS A 16 -20.52 -9.02 3.84
CA LYS A 16 -20.81 -7.86 4.71
C LYS A 16 -19.64 -6.89 4.82
N GLY A 17 -18.40 -7.39 4.92
CA GLY A 17 -17.21 -6.54 4.94
C GLY A 17 -17.01 -5.75 3.64
N LEU A 18 -17.30 -6.37 2.49
CA LEU A 18 -17.25 -5.71 1.19
C LEU A 18 -18.37 -4.66 1.04
N GLU A 19 -19.58 -4.97 1.52
CA GLU A 19 -20.72 -4.03 1.57
C GLU A 19 -20.38 -2.82 2.45
N LYS A 20 -19.72 -3.03 3.60
CA LYS A 20 -19.23 -1.96 4.49
C LYS A 20 -18.24 -1.01 3.81
N LYS A 21 -17.47 -1.51 2.83
CA LYS A 21 -16.60 -0.71 1.93
C LYS A 21 -17.32 -0.18 0.69
N HIS A 22 -18.62 -0.27 0.62
CA HIS A 22 -19.44 0.13 -0.53
C HIS A 22 -19.01 -0.53 -1.86
N PHE A 23 -18.45 -1.76 -1.78
CA PHE A 23 -18.07 -2.50 -2.97
C PHE A 23 -19.30 -3.02 -3.69
N SER A 24 -19.60 -2.41 -4.84
CA SER A 24 -20.75 -2.80 -5.66
C SER A 24 -20.62 -4.22 -6.20
N GLY A 25 -21.68 -5.02 -6.11
CA GLY A 25 -21.67 -6.41 -6.56
C GLY A 25 -20.89 -7.36 -5.66
N ALA A 26 -20.79 -7.07 -4.36
CA ALA A 26 -20.02 -7.87 -3.39
C ALA A 26 -20.38 -9.35 -3.43
N ARG A 27 -21.69 -9.69 -3.34
CA ARG A 27 -22.19 -11.07 -3.38
C ARG A 27 -21.85 -11.77 -4.69
N GLU A 28 -22.10 -11.10 -5.82
CA GLU A 28 -21.85 -11.65 -7.17
C GLU A 28 -20.36 -11.95 -7.37
N ALA A 29 -19.47 -11.06 -6.93
CA ALA A 29 -18.03 -11.27 -7.05
C ALA A 29 -17.57 -12.45 -6.20
N VAL A 30 -18.05 -12.58 -4.97
CA VAL A 30 -17.73 -13.69 -4.07
C VAL A 30 -18.24 -15.03 -4.62
N GLU A 31 -19.51 -15.07 -5.07
CA GLU A 31 -20.10 -16.28 -5.66
C GLU A 31 -19.35 -16.71 -6.93
N LYS A 32 -18.91 -15.78 -7.77
CA LYS A 32 -18.12 -16.05 -8.97
C LYS A 32 -16.76 -16.67 -8.63
N VAL A 33 -16.08 -16.16 -7.60
CA VAL A 33 -14.83 -16.77 -7.10
C VAL A 33 -15.05 -18.20 -6.64
N LEU A 34 -16.11 -18.44 -5.86
CA LEU A 34 -16.44 -19.78 -5.36
C LEU A 34 -16.83 -20.75 -6.49
N GLU A 35 -17.50 -20.27 -7.54
CA GLU A 35 -17.81 -21.06 -8.73
C GLU A 35 -16.55 -21.49 -9.47
N TYR A 36 -15.62 -20.56 -9.74
CA TYR A 36 -14.35 -20.89 -10.38
C TYR A 36 -13.48 -21.82 -9.53
N ASP A 37 -13.45 -21.64 -8.19
CA ASP A 37 -12.70 -22.55 -7.33
C ASP A 37 -13.31 -23.95 -7.33
N ARG A 38 -14.64 -24.07 -7.32
CA ARG A 38 -15.32 -25.36 -7.49
C ARG A 38 -14.96 -26.03 -8.81
N LEU A 39 -15.06 -25.30 -9.93
CA LEU A 39 -14.71 -25.82 -11.26
C LEU A 39 -13.25 -26.29 -11.30
N ARG A 40 -12.33 -25.50 -10.74
CA ARG A 40 -10.91 -25.86 -10.64
C ARG A 40 -10.71 -27.16 -9.86
N ARG A 41 -11.33 -27.28 -8.67
CA ARG A 41 -11.21 -28.49 -7.81
C ARG A 41 -11.79 -29.72 -8.46
N GLU A 42 -12.97 -29.62 -9.07
CA GLU A 42 -13.61 -30.73 -9.80
C GLU A 42 -12.76 -31.18 -10.99
N THR A 43 -12.18 -30.22 -11.72
CA THR A 43 -11.31 -30.52 -12.87
C THR A 43 -10.00 -31.16 -12.41
N GLN A 44 -9.39 -30.67 -11.31
CA GLN A 44 -8.21 -31.28 -10.72
C GLN A 44 -8.47 -32.73 -10.30
N GLN A 45 -9.61 -32.99 -9.66
CA GLN A 45 -10.00 -34.35 -9.25
C GLN A 45 -10.13 -35.30 -10.46
N LYS A 46 -10.69 -34.82 -11.58
CA LYS A 46 -10.77 -35.61 -12.83
C LYS A 46 -9.38 -35.91 -13.39
N LEU A 47 -8.49 -34.90 -13.43
CA LEU A 47 -7.10 -35.08 -13.86
C LEU A 47 -6.35 -36.10 -13.01
N ASP A 48 -6.50 -36.05 -11.69
CA ASP A 48 -5.87 -36.99 -10.76
C ASP A 48 -6.41 -38.43 -10.97
N THR A 49 -7.71 -38.58 -11.18
CA THR A 49 -8.36 -39.87 -11.49
C THR A 49 -7.83 -40.44 -12.82
N ASN A 50 -7.80 -39.62 -13.87
CA ASN A 50 -7.28 -40.05 -15.17
C ASN A 50 -5.81 -40.47 -15.08
N LYS A 51 -5.00 -39.72 -14.33
CA LYS A 51 -3.57 -40.02 -14.12
C LYS A 51 -3.39 -41.36 -13.39
N GLN A 52 -4.22 -41.65 -12.39
CA GLN A 52 -4.23 -42.95 -11.72
C GLN A 52 -4.60 -44.07 -12.68
N HIS A 53 -5.62 -43.86 -13.51
CA HIS A 53 -6.04 -44.84 -14.53
C HIS A 53 -4.95 -45.10 -15.58
N GLN A 54 -4.33 -44.04 -16.12
CA GLN A 54 -3.20 -44.16 -17.06
C GLN A 54 -2.03 -44.96 -16.46
N ASN A 55 -1.73 -44.75 -15.18
CA ASN A 55 -0.69 -45.52 -14.49
C ASN A 55 -1.03 -47.00 -14.36
N GLN A 56 -2.31 -47.35 -14.14
CA GLN A 56 -2.78 -48.75 -14.12
C GLN A 56 -2.69 -49.38 -15.48
N LEU A 57 -3.19 -48.72 -16.53
CA LEU A 57 -3.16 -49.15 -17.89
C LEU A 57 -1.70 -49.35 -18.41
N SER A 58 -0.80 -48.47 -18.03
CA SER A 58 0.62 -48.55 -18.36
C SER A 58 1.28 -49.83 -17.79
N LYS A 59 0.90 -50.22 -16.55
CA LYS A 59 1.36 -51.49 -15.97
C LYS A 59 0.79 -52.69 -16.70
N GLN A 60 -0.49 -52.66 -17.11
CA GLN A 60 -1.15 -53.72 -17.87
C GLN A 60 -0.49 -53.90 -19.26
N ILE A 61 -0.19 -52.79 -19.97
CA ILE A 61 0.54 -52.82 -21.23
C ILE A 61 1.89 -53.55 -21.05
N GLY A 62 2.63 -53.20 -19.97
CA GLY A 62 3.90 -53.85 -19.67
C GLY A 62 3.80 -55.35 -19.45
N GLN A 63 2.73 -55.83 -18.82
CA GLN A 63 2.47 -57.25 -18.59
C GLN A 63 2.05 -57.95 -19.89
N LEU A 64 1.09 -57.39 -20.63
CA LEU A 64 0.62 -57.95 -21.90
C LEU A 64 1.74 -58.06 -22.95
N MET A 65 2.63 -57.10 -23.00
CA MET A 65 3.80 -57.15 -23.86
C MET A 65 4.76 -58.26 -23.48
N LYS A 66 4.97 -58.55 -22.18
CA LYS A 66 5.76 -59.71 -21.72
C LYS A 66 5.09 -61.04 -22.05
N ASP A 67 3.76 -61.11 -22.02
CA ASP A 67 2.96 -62.29 -22.30
C ASP A 67 2.74 -62.50 -23.81
N GLY A 68 3.30 -61.64 -24.68
CA GLY A 68 3.21 -61.74 -26.14
C GLY A 68 1.87 -61.29 -26.75
N LYS A 69 0.96 -60.72 -25.95
CA LYS A 69 -0.40 -60.30 -26.33
C LYS A 69 -0.41 -58.87 -26.92
N LYS A 70 0.21 -58.72 -28.11
CA LYS A 70 0.44 -57.41 -28.73
C LYS A 70 -0.85 -56.65 -29.09
N ASP A 71 -1.89 -57.37 -29.57
CA ASP A 71 -3.14 -56.71 -29.99
C ASP A 71 -3.91 -56.17 -28.81
N GLU A 72 -3.99 -56.91 -27.70
CA GLU A 72 -4.58 -56.44 -26.44
C GLU A 72 -3.81 -55.23 -25.88
N ALA A 73 -2.48 -55.24 -25.94
CA ALA A 73 -1.63 -54.13 -25.53
C ALA A 73 -1.82 -52.88 -26.41
N ASN A 74 -2.09 -53.03 -27.71
CA ASN A 74 -2.36 -51.89 -28.59
C ASN A 74 -3.70 -51.24 -28.33
N ASN A 75 -4.76 -52.02 -28.06
CA ASN A 75 -6.07 -51.46 -27.67
C ASN A 75 -5.95 -50.61 -26.39
N ILE A 76 -5.21 -51.07 -25.37
CA ILE A 76 -4.99 -50.28 -24.14
C ILE A 76 -4.14 -49.04 -24.43
N LYS A 77 -3.21 -49.08 -25.37
CA LYS A 77 -2.46 -47.86 -25.78
C LYS A 77 -3.36 -46.79 -26.40
N GLU A 78 -4.36 -47.21 -27.18
CA GLU A 78 -5.37 -46.29 -27.74
C GLU A 78 -6.18 -45.63 -26.61
N GLU A 79 -6.65 -46.40 -25.61
CA GLU A 79 -7.32 -45.89 -24.44
C GLU A 79 -6.44 -44.87 -23.66
N VAL A 80 -5.15 -45.17 -23.47
CA VAL A 80 -4.21 -44.23 -22.85
C VAL A 80 -4.05 -42.94 -23.69
N ALA A 81 -4.09 -43.05 -25.04
CA ALA A 81 -4.00 -41.90 -25.91
C ALA A 81 -5.26 -41.00 -25.82
N GLU A 82 -6.44 -41.61 -25.72
CA GLU A 82 -7.71 -40.90 -25.49
C GLU A 82 -7.72 -40.17 -24.14
N LEU A 83 -7.30 -40.84 -23.04
CA LEU A 83 -7.16 -40.23 -21.74
C LEU A 83 -6.19 -39.05 -21.74
N LYS A 84 -5.06 -39.16 -22.42
CA LYS A 84 -4.10 -38.04 -22.57
C LYS A 84 -4.70 -36.84 -23.31
N SER A 85 -5.51 -37.11 -24.35
CA SER A 85 -6.23 -36.03 -25.06
C SER A 85 -7.26 -35.35 -24.19
N ALA A 86 -8.03 -36.11 -23.39
CA ALA A 86 -8.98 -35.61 -22.45
C ALA A 86 -8.29 -34.77 -21.32
N ASP A 87 -7.14 -35.24 -20.85
CA ASP A 87 -6.36 -34.49 -19.83
C ASP A 87 -5.92 -33.13 -20.34
N LYS A 88 -5.53 -33.02 -21.61
CA LYS A 88 -5.15 -31.72 -22.21
C LYS A 88 -6.34 -30.74 -22.18
N ALA A 89 -7.53 -31.20 -22.54
CA ALA A 89 -8.72 -30.36 -22.49
C ALA A 89 -9.11 -29.96 -21.04
N LEU A 90 -8.99 -30.89 -20.09
CA LEU A 90 -9.21 -30.60 -18.66
C LEU A 90 -8.17 -29.60 -18.12
N GLN A 91 -6.91 -29.70 -18.53
CA GLN A 91 -5.86 -28.77 -18.17
C GLN A 91 -6.20 -27.33 -18.63
N GLU A 92 -6.65 -27.17 -19.87
CA GLU A 92 -7.07 -25.87 -20.41
C GLU A 92 -8.26 -25.28 -19.62
N ILE A 93 -9.23 -26.11 -19.26
CA ILE A 93 -10.37 -25.68 -18.43
C ILE A 93 -9.89 -25.21 -17.04
N MET A 94 -8.97 -25.95 -16.42
CA MET A 94 -8.44 -25.64 -15.11
C MET A 94 -7.63 -24.33 -15.13
N GLU A 95 -6.76 -24.15 -16.14
CA GLU A 95 -5.95 -22.94 -16.32
C GLU A 95 -6.84 -21.71 -16.55
N ASN A 96 -7.88 -21.83 -17.39
CA ASN A 96 -8.83 -20.77 -17.61
C ASN A 96 -9.62 -20.44 -16.33
N ALA A 97 -10.11 -21.43 -15.60
CA ALA A 97 -10.81 -21.19 -14.33
C ALA A 97 -9.90 -20.50 -13.31
N GLN A 98 -8.63 -20.90 -13.21
CA GLN A 98 -7.65 -20.26 -12.33
C GLN A 98 -7.39 -18.81 -12.73
N LYS A 99 -7.25 -18.53 -14.03
CA LYS A 99 -7.04 -17.17 -14.56
C LYS A 99 -8.23 -16.26 -14.23
N GLU A 100 -9.44 -16.67 -14.63
CA GLU A 100 -10.67 -15.91 -14.39
C GLU A 100 -10.91 -15.66 -12.89
N MET A 101 -10.67 -16.69 -12.05
CA MET A 101 -10.75 -16.53 -10.59
C MET A 101 -9.77 -15.48 -10.08
N THR A 102 -8.52 -15.49 -10.57
CA THR A 102 -7.49 -14.53 -10.15
C THR A 102 -7.87 -13.12 -10.59
N GLU A 103 -8.37 -12.94 -11.81
CA GLU A 103 -8.83 -11.64 -12.30
C GLU A 103 -9.94 -11.08 -11.43
N VAL A 104 -10.92 -11.89 -11.02
CA VAL A 104 -11.98 -11.46 -10.09
C VAL A 104 -11.41 -11.14 -8.72
N LEU A 105 -10.54 -11.98 -8.15
CA LEU A 105 -9.91 -11.76 -6.84
C LEU A 105 -9.11 -10.46 -6.77
N LEU A 106 -8.44 -10.07 -7.86
CA LEU A 106 -7.71 -8.82 -7.95
C LEU A 106 -8.61 -7.58 -7.92
N THR A 107 -9.90 -7.73 -8.21
CA THR A 107 -10.89 -6.63 -8.16
C THR A 107 -11.59 -6.51 -6.81
N ILE A 108 -11.51 -7.51 -5.95
CA ILE A 108 -12.16 -7.53 -4.64
C ILE A 108 -11.26 -6.83 -3.62
N PRO A 109 -11.75 -5.79 -2.89
CA PRO A 109 -10.99 -5.13 -1.85
C PRO A 109 -10.78 -6.02 -0.63
N ASN A 110 -9.91 -5.60 0.28
CA ASN A 110 -9.79 -6.21 1.59
C ASN A 110 -11.05 -5.95 2.42
N ILE A 111 -11.41 -6.85 3.31
CA ILE A 111 -12.50 -6.63 4.26
C ILE A 111 -12.02 -5.80 5.45
N PRO A 112 -12.86 -4.88 5.98
CA PRO A 112 -12.52 -4.10 7.15
C PRO A 112 -12.52 -4.96 8.42
N ASN A 113 -11.65 -4.58 9.36
CA ASN A 113 -11.69 -5.08 10.73
C ASN A 113 -13.00 -4.67 11.42
N ASP A 114 -13.38 -5.39 12.46
CA ASP A 114 -14.64 -5.16 13.17
C ASP A 114 -14.69 -3.78 13.85
N ASP A 115 -13.53 -3.23 14.25
CA ASP A 115 -13.41 -1.89 14.87
C ASP A 115 -13.56 -0.72 13.89
N VAL A 116 -13.60 -0.98 12.59
CA VAL A 116 -13.81 0.07 11.57
C VAL A 116 -15.25 0.58 11.68
N PRO A 117 -15.50 1.90 11.81
CA PRO A 117 -16.85 2.44 11.85
C PRO A 117 -17.58 2.30 10.51
N GLU A 118 -18.90 2.24 10.57
CA GLU A 118 -19.75 2.43 9.39
C GLU A 118 -19.63 3.88 8.91
N GLY A 119 -19.78 4.12 7.60
CA GLY A 119 -19.75 5.46 7.04
C GLY A 119 -19.60 5.43 5.52
N GLU A 120 -19.99 6.53 4.87
CA GLU A 120 -19.99 6.65 3.41
C GLU A 120 -18.73 7.35 2.88
N ASP A 121 -18.23 8.36 3.61
CA ASP A 121 -17.08 9.15 3.18
C ASP A 121 -16.28 9.72 4.38
N ALA A 122 -15.31 10.59 4.09
CA ALA A 122 -14.43 11.19 5.08
C ALA A 122 -15.13 11.97 6.21
N ASN A 123 -16.40 12.39 6.05
CA ASN A 123 -17.14 13.06 7.09
C ASN A 123 -17.57 12.12 8.23
N ASP A 124 -17.60 10.81 7.94
CA ASP A 124 -17.96 9.76 8.91
C ASP A 124 -16.74 9.18 9.64
N ASN A 125 -15.55 9.69 9.37
CA ASN A 125 -14.33 9.30 10.08
C ASN A 125 -14.38 9.74 11.54
N VAL A 126 -13.86 8.90 12.44
CA VAL A 126 -13.92 9.12 13.88
C VAL A 126 -12.61 9.68 14.41
N VAL A 127 -12.63 10.88 14.99
CA VAL A 127 -11.48 11.42 15.75
C VAL A 127 -11.27 10.56 16.99
N VAL A 128 -10.17 9.84 17.03
CA VAL A 128 -9.82 8.95 18.17
C VAL A 128 -8.84 9.62 19.13
N LYS A 129 -8.11 10.62 18.65
CA LYS A 129 -7.16 11.38 19.46
C LYS A 129 -6.88 12.74 18.84
N GLU A 130 -6.59 13.72 19.71
CA GLU A 130 -6.14 15.04 19.29
C GLU A 130 -5.03 15.55 20.21
N GLY A 131 -4.21 16.50 19.72
CA GLY A 131 -3.13 17.07 20.51
C GLY A 131 -2.56 18.34 19.89
N GLY A 132 -1.64 18.96 20.64
CA GLY A 132 -1.07 20.26 20.29
C GLY A 132 -2.03 21.43 20.54
N THR A 133 -1.54 22.64 20.32
CA THR A 133 -2.33 23.88 20.52
C THR A 133 -2.34 24.67 19.23
N LYS A 134 -3.52 24.99 18.72
CA LYS A 134 -3.68 25.83 17.53
C LYS A 134 -3.06 27.20 17.78
N PRO A 135 -2.16 27.68 16.91
CA PRO A 135 -1.56 29.00 17.09
C PRO A 135 -2.61 30.10 16.90
N ASN A 136 -2.46 31.19 17.65
CA ASN A 136 -3.23 32.38 17.43
C ASN A 136 -2.47 33.30 16.47
N LEU A 137 -2.90 33.30 15.21
CA LEU A 137 -2.27 34.10 14.16
C LEU A 137 -2.80 35.53 14.14
N PRO A 138 -1.99 36.53 13.72
CA PRO A 138 -2.48 37.91 13.51
C PRO A 138 -3.50 37.94 12.37
N ALA A 139 -4.32 38.99 12.33
CA ALA A 139 -5.41 39.14 11.36
C ALA A 139 -4.94 39.24 9.89
N ASP A 140 -3.69 39.58 9.67
CA ASP A 140 -3.02 39.65 8.35
C ASP A 140 -2.19 38.40 8.01
N ALA A 141 -2.38 37.31 8.72
CA ALA A 141 -1.73 36.05 8.46
C ALA A 141 -2.01 35.55 7.02
N GLN A 142 -0.96 35.03 6.39
CA GLN A 142 -0.99 34.62 4.99
C GLN A 142 -0.92 33.10 4.87
N CYS A 143 -1.54 32.56 3.82
CA CYS A 143 -1.42 31.15 3.48
C CYS A 143 0.01 30.81 2.98
N HIS A 144 0.37 29.53 3.10
CA HIS A 144 1.74 29.10 2.75
C HIS A 144 2.16 29.47 1.33
N TRP A 145 1.29 29.43 0.33
CA TRP A 145 1.64 29.78 -1.05
C TRP A 145 2.02 31.25 -1.23
N ASP A 146 1.42 32.16 -0.45
CA ASP A 146 1.77 33.59 -0.46
C ASP A 146 3.09 33.85 0.29
N LEU A 147 3.30 33.16 1.43
CA LEU A 147 4.53 33.23 2.22
C LEU A 147 5.74 32.64 1.45
N LEU A 148 5.55 31.50 0.79
CA LEU A 148 6.59 30.85 -0.03
C LEU A 148 7.03 31.74 -1.18
N LYS A 149 6.10 32.49 -1.79
CA LYS A 149 6.40 33.49 -2.82
C LYS A 149 7.05 34.73 -2.21
N LYS A 150 6.53 35.26 -1.10
CA LYS A 150 7.06 36.45 -0.41
C LYS A 150 8.54 36.30 -0.04
N PHE A 151 8.92 35.12 0.47
CA PHE A 151 10.28 34.84 0.92
C PHE A 151 11.11 34.07 -0.13
N ASN A 152 10.64 33.99 -1.39
CA ASN A 152 11.33 33.35 -2.50
C ASN A 152 11.82 31.90 -2.16
N LEU A 153 10.96 31.12 -1.48
CA LEU A 153 11.29 29.79 -1.00
C LEU A 153 10.87 28.67 -1.96
N VAL A 154 9.80 28.91 -2.74
CA VAL A 154 9.32 27.98 -3.78
C VAL A 154 8.88 28.78 -5.00
N ASP A 155 9.32 28.35 -6.17
CA ASP A 155 8.89 28.91 -7.44
C ASP A 155 8.00 27.91 -8.19
N PHE A 156 6.69 28.18 -8.17
CA PHE A 156 5.69 27.35 -8.86
C PHE A 156 5.69 27.60 -10.37
N ASP A 157 6.01 28.83 -10.81
CA ASP A 157 6.00 29.21 -12.23
C ASP A 157 7.16 28.54 -12.99
N LEU A 158 8.35 28.49 -12.37
CA LEU A 158 9.47 27.72 -12.90
C LEU A 158 9.19 26.21 -12.90
N GLY A 159 8.51 25.70 -11.89
CA GLY A 159 8.04 24.32 -11.87
C GLY A 159 7.12 23.99 -13.05
N VAL A 160 6.14 24.87 -13.30
CA VAL A 160 5.24 24.76 -14.46
C VAL A 160 6.02 24.82 -15.78
N LYS A 161 7.00 25.71 -15.89
CA LYS A 161 7.85 25.83 -17.09
C LYS A 161 8.65 24.57 -17.39
N ILE A 162 9.15 23.88 -16.34
CA ILE A 162 10.01 22.70 -16.47
C ILE A 162 9.19 21.45 -16.78
N THR A 163 8.05 21.26 -16.09
CA THR A 163 7.30 19.99 -16.13
C THR A 163 5.80 20.20 -16.35
N GLY A 164 5.19 21.10 -15.56
CA GLY A 164 3.75 21.34 -15.54
C GLY A 164 3.26 21.73 -14.14
N ALA A 165 1.97 21.95 -13.99
CA ALA A 165 1.34 22.25 -12.71
C ALA A 165 1.52 21.05 -11.74
N GLY A 166 1.66 21.33 -10.43
CA GLY A 166 1.83 20.28 -9.41
C GLY A 166 3.28 19.78 -9.22
N PHE A 167 4.27 20.46 -9.85
CA PHE A 167 5.70 20.18 -9.68
C PHE A 167 6.42 21.45 -9.18
N PRO A 168 6.47 21.67 -7.86
CA PRO A 168 7.10 22.87 -7.30
C PRO A 168 8.64 22.82 -7.41
N LEU A 169 9.27 23.99 -7.55
CA LEU A 169 10.72 24.14 -7.47
C LEU A 169 11.11 24.76 -6.13
N TYR A 170 11.73 24.00 -5.25
CA TYR A 170 12.21 24.46 -3.95
C TYR A 170 13.56 25.19 -4.08
N ILE A 171 13.71 26.35 -3.44
CA ILE A 171 14.87 27.24 -3.61
C ILE A 171 15.56 27.51 -2.28
N GLY A 172 16.90 27.59 -2.29
CA GLY A 172 17.74 28.05 -1.19
C GLY A 172 17.46 27.34 0.13
N LYS A 173 17.12 28.10 1.16
CA LYS A 173 16.82 27.59 2.50
C LYS A 173 15.68 26.57 2.48
N MET A 174 14.69 26.69 1.59
CA MET A 174 13.60 25.71 1.51
C MET A 174 14.08 24.35 0.97
N ALA A 175 14.95 24.32 -0.02
CA ALA A 175 15.54 23.07 -0.50
C ALA A 175 16.36 22.36 0.60
N ARG A 176 17.05 23.16 1.45
CA ARG A 176 17.76 22.62 2.61
C ARG A 176 16.80 22.15 3.71
N PHE A 177 15.69 22.88 3.92
CA PHE A 177 14.66 22.52 4.88
C PHE A 177 13.95 21.20 4.53
N GLN A 178 13.68 20.94 3.24
CA GLN A 178 13.15 19.65 2.76
C GLN A 178 14.09 18.50 3.18
N ARG A 179 15.38 18.61 2.88
CA ARG A 179 16.37 17.58 3.28
C ARG A 179 16.54 17.44 4.79
N ALA A 180 16.34 18.54 5.54
CA ALA A 180 16.38 18.53 7.00
C ALA A 180 15.20 17.74 7.60
N LEU A 181 13.99 17.92 7.05
CA LEU A 181 12.81 17.12 7.42
C LEU A 181 13.00 15.64 7.11
N GLU A 182 13.47 15.34 5.91
CA GLU A 182 13.80 13.98 5.47
C GLU A 182 14.79 13.30 6.43
N ALA A 183 15.93 13.96 6.71
CA ALA A 183 16.94 13.42 7.62
C ALA A 183 16.41 13.23 9.04
N PHE A 184 15.62 14.18 9.54
CA PHE A 184 14.98 14.10 10.84
C PHE A 184 14.03 12.90 10.94
N PHE A 185 13.15 12.71 9.94
CA PHE A 185 12.18 11.60 9.96
C PHE A 185 12.87 10.24 9.87
N LEU A 186 13.89 10.11 9.02
CA LEU A 186 14.68 8.89 8.92
C LEU A 186 15.44 8.58 10.22
N ASP A 187 16.05 9.58 10.86
CA ASP A 187 16.74 9.40 12.14
C ASP A 187 15.76 8.96 13.25
N GLU A 188 14.58 9.53 13.30
CA GLU A 188 13.56 9.12 14.28
C GLU A 188 13.04 7.70 14.00
N ALA A 189 12.83 7.32 12.74
CA ALA A 189 12.49 5.96 12.38
C ALA A 189 13.59 4.97 12.79
N ARG A 190 14.87 5.28 12.54
CA ARG A 190 16.02 4.46 12.97
C ARG A 190 16.09 4.31 14.49
N LYS A 191 15.84 5.39 15.26
CA LYS A 191 15.76 5.33 16.73
C LYS A 191 14.63 4.42 17.23
N SER A 192 13.58 4.26 16.42
CA SER A 192 12.45 3.35 16.69
C SER A 192 12.69 1.92 16.18
N GLY A 193 13.93 1.62 15.74
CA GLY A 193 14.35 0.28 15.33
C GLY A 193 14.06 -0.07 13.87
N TYR A 194 13.72 0.90 13.03
CA TYR A 194 13.58 0.65 11.59
C TYR A 194 14.95 0.63 10.90
N LEU A 195 15.15 -0.36 10.04
CA LEU A 195 16.29 -0.40 9.12
C LEU A 195 15.96 0.47 7.91
N GLU A 196 16.80 1.47 7.66
CA GLU A 196 16.69 2.34 6.51
C GLU A 196 17.10 1.60 5.22
N VAL A 197 16.31 1.77 4.17
CA VAL A 197 16.59 1.27 2.83
C VAL A 197 16.35 2.39 1.81
N GLN A 198 17.11 2.39 0.73
CA GLN A 198 16.93 3.32 -0.39
C GLN A 198 16.41 2.53 -1.60
N PRO A 199 15.10 2.56 -1.88
CA PRO A 199 14.50 1.77 -2.93
C PRO A 199 14.64 2.45 -4.31
N PRO A 200 14.49 1.69 -5.43
CA PRO A 200 14.31 2.28 -6.74
C PRO A 200 13.00 3.08 -6.80
N LEU A 201 12.98 4.13 -7.63
CA LEU A 201 11.81 4.99 -7.83
C LEU A 201 10.87 4.48 -8.95
N VAL A 202 11.25 3.42 -9.62
CA VAL A 202 10.45 2.72 -10.63
C VAL A 202 10.33 1.25 -10.27
N VAL A 203 9.18 0.67 -10.58
CA VAL A 203 8.85 -0.74 -10.27
C VAL A 203 8.22 -1.42 -11.47
N ASN A 204 8.31 -2.74 -11.53
CA ASN A 204 7.62 -3.56 -12.52
C ASN A 204 6.14 -3.78 -12.13
N GLN A 205 5.37 -4.36 -13.06
CA GLN A 205 3.95 -4.66 -12.88
C GLN A 205 3.69 -5.54 -11.66
N ASP A 206 4.49 -6.58 -11.44
CA ASP A 206 4.32 -7.51 -10.32
C ASP A 206 4.42 -6.80 -8.96
N SER A 207 5.30 -5.80 -8.86
CA SER A 207 5.43 -5.00 -7.64
C SER A 207 4.20 -4.16 -7.36
N GLY A 208 3.61 -3.57 -8.42
CA GLY A 208 2.35 -2.84 -8.30
C GLY A 208 1.17 -3.75 -7.93
N LEU A 209 1.12 -4.96 -8.50
CA LEU A 209 0.11 -5.97 -8.16
C LEU A 209 0.27 -6.45 -6.72
N GLY A 210 1.50 -6.65 -6.26
CA GLY A 210 1.81 -7.16 -4.92
C GLY A 210 1.26 -6.32 -3.79
N THR A 211 1.35 -5.00 -3.88
CA THR A 211 0.82 -4.06 -2.88
C THR A 211 -0.59 -3.56 -3.18
N GLY A 212 -1.13 -3.89 -4.37
CA GLY A 212 -2.51 -3.53 -4.75
C GLY A 212 -2.68 -2.16 -5.39
N GLN A 213 -1.60 -1.54 -5.84
CA GLN A 213 -1.63 -0.33 -6.67
C GLN A 213 -2.11 -0.63 -8.10
N LEU A 214 -1.89 -1.88 -8.54
CA LEU A 214 -2.43 -2.42 -9.79
C LEU A 214 -3.48 -3.51 -9.49
N PRO A 215 -4.50 -3.64 -10.35
CA PRO A 215 -4.86 -2.79 -11.50
C PRO A 215 -5.21 -1.36 -11.08
N ASP A 216 -4.63 -0.36 -11.76
CA ASP A 216 -4.85 1.06 -11.47
C ASP A 216 -6.20 1.52 -12.00
N LYS A 217 -7.25 1.38 -11.19
CA LYS A 217 -8.63 1.75 -11.56
C LYS A 217 -8.86 3.27 -11.59
N GLU A 218 -8.05 4.01 -10.85
CA GLU A 218 -8.18 5.46 -10.67
C GLU A 218 -7.26 6.26 -11.60
N GLY A 219 -6.35 5.58 -12.31
CA GLY A 219 -5.40 6.22 -13.21
C GLY A 219 -4.35 7.06 -12.49
N GLN A 220 -3.93 6.65 -11.29
CA GLN A 220 -3.03 7.42 -10.42
C GLN A 220 -1.54 7.20 -10.74
N MET A 221 -1.18 6.07 -11.33
CA MET A 221 0.22 5.74 -11.57
C MET A 221 0.75 6.32 -12.88
N TYR A 222 1.95 6.91 -12.84
CA TYR A 222 2.73 7.21 -14.04
C TYR A 222 3.34 5.93 -14.59
N HIS A 223 3.18 5.69 -15.89
CA HIS A 223 3.68 4.51 -16.58
C HIS A 223 4.66 4.90 -17.70
N ALA A 224 5.88 4.36 -17.64
CA ALA A 224 6.89 4.48 -18.69
C ALA A 224 6.68 3.33 -19.70
N ASN A 225 5.86 3.59 -20.72
CA ASN A 225 5.32 2.58 -21.63
C ASN A 225 6.40 1.79 -22.41
N LEU A 226 7.54 2.40 -22.73
CA LEU A 226 8.60 1.75 -23.51
C LEU A 226 9.32 0.65 -22.72
N ASP A 227 9.46 0.86 -21.42
CA ASP A 227 10.20 -0.04 -20.54
C ASP A 227 9.27 -0.89 -19.66
N ASP A 228 7.95 -0.66 -19.74
CA ASP A 228 6.91 -1.28 -18.92
C ASP A 228 7.20 -1.14 -17.42
N LEU A 229 7.59 0.06 -16.99
CA LEU A 229 7.90 0.42 -15.63
C LEU A 229 6.94 1.50 -15.11
N TYR A 230 6.64 1.45 -13.82
CA TYR A 230 5.77 2.39 -13.14
C TYR A 230 6.57 3.25 -12.17
N LEU A 231 6.37 4.57 -12.17
CA LEU A 231 6.90 5.44 -11.14
C LEU A 231 6.13 5.17 -9.84
N ILE A 232 6.87 5.08 -8.72
CA ILE A 232 6.24 4.72 -7.44
C ILE A 232 5.37 5.86 -6.89
N PRO A 233 4.13 5.57 -6.45
CA PRO A 233 3.27 6.55 -5.77
C PRO A 233 3.61 6.67 -4.28
N THR A 234 4.41 5.74 -3.75
CA THR A 234 4.84 5.61 -2.35
C THR A 234 5.99 4.59 -2.26
N ALA A 235 6.91 4.78 -1.32
CA ALA A 235 7.96 3.79 -1.04
C ALA A 235 7.40 2.46 -0.50
N GLU A 236 6.17 2.42 -0.05
CA GLU A 236 5.47 1.17 0.31
C GLU A 236 5.66 0.10 -0.77
N VAL A 237 5.47 0.48 -2.06
CA VAL A 237 5.50 -0.46 -3.16
C VAL A 237 6.85 -1.20 -3.25
N PRO A 238 7.99 -0.54 -3.46
CA PRO A 238 9.26 -1.24 -3.54
C PRO A 238 9.70 -1.87 -2.22
N VAL A 239 9.43 -1.24 -1.07
CA VAL A 239 9.90 -1.74 0.24
C VAL A 239 9.15 -3.01 0.66
N THR A 240 7.84 -3.07 0.46
CA THR A 240 7.06 -4.28 0.78
C THR A 240 7.42 -5.42 -0.19
N ASN A 241 7.72 -5.11 -1.45
CA ASN A 241 8.13 -6.09 -2.47
C ASN A 241 9.53 -6.70 -2.24
N ILE A 242 10.34 -6.19 -1.31
CA ILE A 242 11.57 -6.87 -0.85
C ILE A 242 11.25 -8.30 -0.37
N PHE A 243 10.05 -8.52 0.13
CA PHE A 243 9.59 -9.78 0.73
C PHE A 243 8.64 -10.57 -0.20
N ARG A 244 8.58 -10.22 -1.49
CA ARG A 244 7.79 -10.98 -2.48
C ARG A 244 8.40 -12.34 -2.72
N ASP A 245 7.54 -13.39 -2.72
CA ASP A 245 7.86 -14.81 -2.89
C ASP A 245 8.78 -15.40 -1.80
N GLU A 246 8.90 -14.73 -0.63
CA GLU A 246 9.74 -15.16 0.48
C GLU A 246 8.98 -16.00 1.51
N ILE A 247 9.73 -16.93 2.14
CA ILE A 247 9.32 -17.65 3.35
C ILE A 247 10.31 -17.29 4.46
N LEU A 248 9.92 -16.36 5.30
CA LEU A 248 10.73 -15.83 6.40
C LEU A 248 10.84 -16.83 7.54
N ASP A 249 11.94 -16.78 8.30
CA ASP A 249 12.00 -17.42 9.60
C ASP A 249 11.17 -16.63 10.64
N GLU A 250 10.39 -17.30 11.47
CA GLU A 250 9.58 -16.63 12.52
C GLU A 250 10.41 -15.69 13.41
N LYS A 251 11.66 -16.06 13.71
CA LYS A 251 12.59 -15.25 14.53
C LYS A 251 13.00 -13.92 13.89
N GLU A 252 12.78 -13.73 12.58
CA GLU A 252 13.08 -12.48 11.88
C GLU A 252 11.98 -11.44 12.07
N LEU A 253 10.79 -11.89 12.53
CA LEU A 253 9.64 -11.03 12.74
C LEU A 253 9.62 -10.38 14.14
N PRO A 254 9.19 -9.13 14.30
CA PRO A 254 8.74 -8.24 13.22
C PRO A 254 9.89 -7.63 12.42
N ILE A 255 9.73 -7.57 11.09
CA ILE A 255 10.65 -6.83 10.23
C ILE A 255 10.18 -5.37 10.14
N LYS A 256 11.10 -4.42 10.36
CA LYS A 256 10.85 -2.98 10.32
C LYS A 256 11.75 -2.33 9.28
N ARG A 257 11.18 -1.62 8.29
CA ARG A 257 11.91 -0.90 7.24
C ARG A 257 11.42 0.54 7.15
N CYS A 258 12.32 1.49 6.90
CA CYS A 258 11.95 2.85 6.55
C CYS A 258 12.69 3.27 5.28
N ALA A 259 12.05 4.14 4.50
CA ALA A 259 12.62 4.64 3.27
C ALA A 259 12.14 6.06 2.99
N TYR A 260 13.06 6.91 2.53
CA TYR A 260 12.73 8.14 1.85
C TYR A 260 12.57 7.87 0.35
N SER A 261 11.59 8.50 -0.27
CA SER A 261 11.46 8.55 -1.72
C SER A 261 10.71 9.78 -2.21
N ALA A 262 11.04 10.22 -3.43
CA ALA A 262 10.08 10.96 -4.24
C ALA A 262 8.94 10.01 -4.61
N CYS A 263 7.70 10.53 -4.54
CA CYS A 263 6.47 9.83 -4.87
C CYS A 263 5.79 10.55 -6.04
N PHE A 264 5.19 9.78 -6.96
CA PHE A 264 4.59 10.30 -8.18
C PHE A 264 3.15 9.87 -8.28
N ARG A 265 2.22 10.84 -8.34
CA ARG A 265 0.78 10.59 -8.49
C ARG A 265 0.21 11.47 -9.59
N ARG A 266 -0.63 10.91 -10.46
CA ARG A 266 -1.27 11.67 -11.53
C ARG A 266 -2.33 12.64 -11.02
N GLU A 267 -2.80 12.45 -9.79
CA GLU A 267 -3.82 13.28 -9.15
C GLU A 267 -5.05 13.48 -10.03
N ALA A 268 -5.44 12.41 -10.75
CA ALA A 268 -6.53 12.45 -11.71
C ALA A 268 -7.85 12.89 -11.04
N GLY A 269 -8.50 13.89 -11.61
CA GLY A 269 -9.77 14.42 -11.09
C GLY A 269 -9.65 15.47 -9.98
N SER A 270 -8.44 15.88 -9.61
CA SER A 270 -8.24 16.90 -8.57
C SER A 270 -8.16 18.32 -9.15
N TYR A 271 -8.97 19.25 -8.62
CA TYR A 271 -8.96 20.67 -9.04
C TYR A 271 -9.46 21.61 -7.92
N GLY A 272 -9.27 22.92 -8.13
CA GLY A 272 -9.79 23.96 -7.24
C GLY A 272 -8.83 24.31 -6.09
N LYS A 273 -9.40 24.64 -4.91
CA LYS A 273 -8.61 25.08 -3.74
C LYS A 273 -7.68 24.01 -3.20
N ASP A 274 -8.03 22.74 -3.40
CA ASP A 274 -7.27 21.60 -2.85
C ASP A 274 -5.95 21.35 -3.56
N VAL A 275 -5.73 21.91 -4.75
CA VAL A 275 -4.46 21.80 -5.52
C VAL A 275 -3.57 23.04 -5.37
N ARG A 276 -3.97 24.04 -4.54
CA ARG A 276 -3.20 25.28 -4.41
C ARG A 276 -1.97 25.10 -3.51
N GLY A 277 -0.85 25.67 -3.94
CA GLY A 277 0.41 25.62 -3.18
C GLY A 277 0.96 24.20 -3.05
N LEU A 278 1.19 23.77 -1.82
CA LEU A 278 1.74 22.46 -1.49
C LEU A 278 0.66 21.44 -1.07
N ASN A 279 -0.63 21.78 -1.17
CA ASN A 279 -1.69 20.91 -0.67
C ASN A 279 -1.80 19.59 -1.43
N ARG A 280 -1.58 19.61 -2.78
CA ARG A 280 -1.64 18.42 -3.62
C ARG A 280 -0.70 18.56 -4.81
N LEU A 281 0.21 17.60 -4.96
CA LEU A 281 1.31 17.65 -5.92
C LEU A 281 1.40 16.35 -6.71
N HIS A 282 1.84 16.43 -7.97
CA HIS A 282 2.16 15.28 -8.82
C HIS A 282 3.45 14.59 -8.43
N GLN A 283 4.42 15.36 -7.90
CA GLN A 283 5.64 14.85 -7.31
C GLN A 283 5.81 15.43 -5.91
N PHE A 284 6.09 14.58 -4.93
CA PHE A 284 6.31 14.98 -3.55
C PHE A 284 7.22 14.00 -2.82
N ASP A 285 7.83 14.47 -1.74
CA ASP A 285 8.73 13.67 -0.92
C ASP A 285 8.03 13.08 0.29
N LYS A 286 8.36 11.83 0.63
CA LYS A 286 7.77 11.12 1.75
C LYS A 286 8.77 10.17 2.39
N VAL A 287 8.78 10.12 3.72
CA VAL A 287 9.37 9.02 4.46
C VAL A 287 8.28 8.00 4.77
N GLU A 288 8.52 6.75 4.43
CA GLU A 288 7.60 5.64 4.63
C GLU A 288 8.18 4.66 5.62
N ILE A 289 7.33 4.10 6.48
CA ILE A 289 7.66 2.98 7.37
C ILE A 289 6.81 1.77 6.98
N VAL A 290 7.46 0.61 6.91
CA VAL A 290 6.82 -0.66 6.54
C VAL A 290 7.17 -1.71 7.58
N ARG A 291 6.18 -2.53 7.96
CA ARG A 291 6.38 -3.70 8.81
C ARG A 291 5.84 -4.96 8.17
N ILE A 292 6.55 -6.05 8.39
CA ILE A 292 6.08 -7.41 8.15
C ILE A 292 6.04 -8.11 9.50
N ASP A 293 4.89 -8.64 9.87
CA ASP A 293 4.70 -9.25 11.19
C ASP A 293 3.84 -10.50 11.14
N LYS A 294 3.75 -11.18 12.27
CA LYS A 294 2.82 -12.28 12.48
C LYS A 294 1.40 -11.77 12.69
N PRO A 295 0.37 -12.55 12.30
CA PRO A 295 -1.03 -12.17 12.50
C PRO A 295 -1.35 -11.75 13.93
N GLU A 296 -0.88 -12.50 14.93
CA GLU A 296 -1.16 -12.29 16.35
C GLU A 296 -0.54 -11.01 16.94
N HIS A 297 0.50 -10.44 16.30
CA HIS A 297 1.21 -9.24 16.78
C HIS A 297 0.98 -7.99 15.92
N SER A 298 0.31 -8.13 14.76
CA SER A 298 0.19 -7.03 13.80
C SER A 298 -0.56 -5.81 14.32
N TYR A 299 -1.49 -5.97 15.24
CA TYR A 299 -2.21 -4.85 15.85
C TYR A 299 -1.37 -4.12 16.91
N GLU A 300 -0.53 -4.84 17.67
CA GLU A 300 0.48 -4.21 18.54
C GLU A 300 1.49 -3.41 17.71
N SER A 301 1.90 -3.98 16.57
CA SER A 301 2.75 -3.28 15.57
C SER A 301 2.08 -2.04 15.01
N LEU A 302 0.77 -2.06 14.75
CA LEU A 302 0.00 -0.89 14.33
C LEU A 302 0.03 0.20 15.38
N ASP A 303 -0.22 -0.13 16.66
CA ASP A 303 -0.17 0.83 17.78
C ASP A 303 1.22 1.46 17.93
N GLU A 304 2.30 0.69 17.79
CA GLU A 304 3.65 1.24 17.80
C GLU A 304 3.89 2.21 16.63
N MET A 305 3.35 1.93 15.44
CA MET A 305 3.46 2.82 14.29
C MET A 305 2.67 4.12 14.50
N LEU A 306 1.46 4.04 15.04
CA LEU A 306 0.64 5.21 15.40
C LEU A 306 1.38 6.10 16.42
N ASN A 307 1.94 5.50 17.47
CA ASN A 307 2.70 6.23 18.48
C ASN A 307 3.97 6.87 17.90
N HIS A 308 4.63 6.22 16.95
CA HIS A 308 5.80 6.78 16.25
C HIS A 308 5.43 8.03 15.47
N VAL A 309 4.39 7.97 14.62
CA VAL A 309 3.92 9.11 13.80
C VAL A 309 3.42 10.25 14.68
N GLU A 310 2.64 9.97 15.73
CA GLU A 310 2.23 10.96 16.72
C GLU A 310 3.44 11.66 17.38
N GLY A 311 4.47 10.88 17.72
CA GLY A 311 5.72 11.37 18.27
C GLY A 311 6.44 12.38 17.37
N LEU A 312 6.39 12.20 16.05
CA LEU A 312 6.94 13.16 15.09
C LEU A 312 6.18 14.50 15.12
N LEU A 313 4.85 14.44 15.10
CA LEU A 313 4.01 15.65 15.15
C LEU A 313 4.20 16.43 16.45
N LYS A 314 4.31 15.74 17.59
CA LYS A 314 4.63 16.37 18.89
C LYS A 314 5.99 17.06 18.88
N LYS A 315 7.02 16.46 18.30
CA LYS A 315 8.36 17.05 18.18
C LYS A 315 8.38 18.27 17.27
N LEU A 316 7.53 18.29 16.24
CA LEU A 316 7.32 19.44 15.36
C LEU A 316 6.42 20.51 15.97
N GLU A 317 5.86 20.27 17.15
CA GLU A 317 4.94 21.17 17.87
C GLU A 317 3.69 21.54 17.04
N LEU A 318 3.23 20.62 16.16
CA LEU A 318 2.06 20.82 15.31
C LEU A 318 0.78 20.35 16.03
N PRO A 319 -0.33 21.10 15.96
CA PRO A 319 -1.64 20.59 16.37
C PRO A 319 -2.10 19.51 15.41
N TYR A 320 -2.64 18.41 15.93
CA TYR A 320 -3.00 17.25 15.13
C TYR A 320 -4.30 16.59 15.59
N HIS A 321 -4.95 15.89 14.65
CA HIS A 321 -5.97 14.89 14.88
C HIS A 321 -5.46 13.51 14.41
N ILE A 322 -5.95 12.46 15.05
CA ILE A 322 -5.83 11.07 14.57
C ILE A 322 -7.25 10.60 14.31
N LEU A 323 -7.53 10.26 13.07
CA LEU A 323 -8.80 9.75 12.59
C LEU A 323 -8.74 8.26 12.39
N ARG A 324 -9.73 7.51 12.85
CA ARG A 324 -9.97 6.15 12.39
C ARG A 324 -10.96 6.22 11.24
N LEU A 325 -10.54 5.73 10.06
CA LEU A 325 -11.33 5.81 8.85
C LEU A 325 -12.53 4.87 8.90
N CYS A 326 -13.65 5.31 8.35
CA CYS A 326 -14.85 4.51 8.15
C CYS A 326 -14.73 3.61 6.92
N GLY A 327 -15.66 2.68 6.76
CA GLY A 327 -15.65 1.72 5.67
C GLY A 327 -15.61 2.35 4.29
N GLY A 328 -16.34 3.45 4.07
CA GLY A 328 -16.45 4.14 2.78
C GLY A 328 -15.24 4.98 2.40
N ASP A 329 -14.39 5.38 3.38
CA ASP A 329 -13.20 6.20 3.12
C ASP A 329 -11.88 5.38 3.12
N MET A 330 -11.94 4.13 3.54
CA MET A 330 -10.75 3.28 3.58
C MET A 330 -10.22 2.93 2.20
N SER A 331 -8.88 2.86 2.08
CA SER A 331 -8.24 2.38 0.87
C SER A 331 -8.66 0.95 0.50
N PHE A 332 -8.52 0.61 -0.77
CA PHE A 332 -8.87 -0.70 -1.34
C PHE A 332 -8.25 -1.87 -0.57
N THR A 333 -7.01 -1.73 -0.12
CA THR A 333 -6.21 -2.82 0.46
C THR A 333 -6.23 -2.89 1.98
N SER A 334 -6.57 -1.81 2.69
CA SER A 334 -6.52 -1.76 4.17
C SER A 334 -7.61 -2.57 4.83
N ALA A 335 -7.28 -3.26 5.94
CA ALA A 335 -8.25 -3.83 6.88
C ALA A 335 -8.65 -2.80 7.95
N ILE A 336 -7.70 -1.96 8.37
CA ILE A 336 -7.93 -0.80 9.24
C ILE A 336 -6.94 0.29 8.86
N CYS A 337 -7.36 1.56 8.95
CA CYS A 337 -6.55 2.70 8.62
C CYS A 337 -6.78 3.84 9.59
N TYR A 338 -5.69 4.55 9.92
CA TYR A 338 -5.71 5.76 10.71
C TYR A 338 -5.00 6.86 9.95
N ASP A 339 -5.67 8.01 9.80
CA ASP A 339 -5.09 9.20 9.21
C ASP A 339 -4.68 10.21 10.28
N PHE A 340 -3.56 10.86 10.05
CA PHE A 340 -3.09 11.97 10.86
C PHE A 340 -3.28 13.26 10.08
N GLU A 341 -3.96 14.20 10.68
CA GLU A 341 -4.15 15.53 10.15
C GLU A 341 -3.45 16.57 11.02
N VAL A 342 -2.92 17.63 10.41
CA VAL A 342 -2.36 18.79 11.10
C VAL A 342 -3.15 20.04 10.78
N TRP A 343 -3.24 20.95 11.76
CA TRP A 343 -3.94 22.21 11.59
C TRP A 343 -3.13 23.19 10.73
N SER A 344 -3.70 23.64 9.64
CA SER A 344 -3.21 24.74 8.79
C SER A 344 -3.90 26.02 9.21
N ALA A 345 -3.18 26.87 9.96
CA ALA A 345 -3.83 27.94 10.70
C ALA A 345 -4.33 29.09 9.82
N ALA A 346 -3.68 29.36 8.68
CA ALA A 346 -4.13 30.41 7.76
C ALA A 346 -5.21 29.91 6.77
N GLN A 347 -5.26 28.61 6.50
CA GLN A 347 -6.35 28.00 5.73
C GLN A 347 -7.56 27.65 6.61
N GLU A 348 -7.41 27.69 7.93
CA GLU A 348 -8.43 27.30 8.93
C GLU A 348 -9.00 25.89 8.67
N ARG A 349 -8.11 24.93 8.31
CA ARG A 349 -8.51 23.55 8.00
C ARG A 349 -7.47 22.55 8.46
N TRP A 350 -7.90 21.30 8.58
CA TRP A 350 -7.04 20.17 8.81
C TRP A 350 -6.46 19.66 7.47
N LEU A 351 -5.20 19.26 7.48
CA LEU A 351 -4.48 18.70 6.32
C LEU A 351 -3.97 17.31 6.70
N GLU A 352 -4.41 16.30 5.99
CA GLU A 352 -3.90 14.94 6.12
C GLU A 352 -2.40 14.90 5.75
N VAL A 353 -1.57 14.36 6.63
CA VAL A 353 -0.11 14.29 6.48
C VAL A 353 0.43 12.88 6.57
N SER A 354 -0.35 11.94 7.05
CA SER A 354 0.02 10.52 7.16
C SER A 354 -1.23 9.66 7.15
N SER A 355 -1.08 8.49 6.58
CA SER A 355 -2.03 7.38 6.69
C SER A 355 -1.25 6.16 7.18
N VAL A 356 -1.74 5.48 8.21
CA VAL A 356 -1.12 4.29 8.80
C VAL A 356 -2.11 3.14 8.74
N SER A 357 -1.74 2.05 8.07
CA SER A 357 -2.64 0.94 7.76
C SER A 357 -2.09 -0.41 8.19
N ASN A 358 -2.99 -1.29 8.62
CA ASN A 358 -2.78 -2.73 8.67
C ASN A 358 -3.59 -3.37 7.53
N PHE A 359 -2.91 -4.15 6.70
CA PHE A 359 -3.53 -4.86 5.55
C PHE A 359 -3.87 -6.30 5.89
N GLU A 360 -3.54 -6.74 7.10
CA GLU A 360 -3.57 -8.14 7.48
C GLU A 360 -2.86 -9.02 6.43
N SER A 361 -3.42 -10.15 6.05
CA SER A 361 -2.82 -11.05 5.06
C SER A 361 -3.07 -10.64 3.60
N TYR A 362 -3.80 -9.56 3.33
CA TYR A 362 -4.24 -9.20 1.99
C TYR A 362 -3.11 -8.96 1.00
N GLN A 363 -2.15 -8.11 1.37
CA GLN A 363 -0.95 -7.86 0.55
C GLN A 363 -0.01 -9.07 0.59
N ALA A 364 0.19 -9.69 1.75
CA ALA A 364 1.03 -10.88 1.88
C ALA A 364 0.57 -12.03 0.98
N ASN A 365 -0.75 -12.21 0.79
CA ASN A 365 -1.29 -13.19 -0.14
C ASN A 365 -1.03 -12.84 -1.61
N ARG A 366 -0.99 -11.55 -1.98
CA ARG A 366 -0.59 -11.09 -3.33
C ARG A 366 0.90 -11.27 -3.57
N LEU A 367 1.71 -10.99 -2.55
CA LEU A 367 3.17 -11.05 -2.56
C LEU A 367 3.70 -12.48 -2.36
N HIS A 368 2.86 -13.45 -1.96
CA HIS A 368 3.29 -14.76 -1.46
C HIS A 368 4.29 -14.63 -0.30
N CYS A 369 4.17 -13.58 0.53
CA CYS A 369 4.99 -13.34 1.70
C CYS A 369 4.49 -14.17 2.88
N ARG A 370 5.28 -15.13 3.32
CA ARG A 370 4.92 -16.12 4.33
C ARG A 370 6.01 -16.23 5.37
N TYR A 371 5.70 -16.83 6.50
CA TYR A 371 6.72 -17.21 7.47
C TYR A 371 6.55 -18.67 7.89
N ARG A 372 7.62 -19.23 8.40
CA ARG A 372 7.68 -20.61 8.89
C ARG A 372 7.73 -20.61 10.40
N HIS A 373 6.72 -21.21 11.04
CA HIS A 373 6.69 -21.41 12.48
C HIS A 373 7.92 -22.19 12.98
N ALA A 374 8.49 -21.74 14.09
CA ALA A 374 9.68 -22.36 14.66
C ALA A 374 9.41 -23.77 15.21
N GLU A 375 8.22 -23.98 15.77
CA GLU A 375 7.85 -25.23 16.45
C GLU A 375 7.43 -26.32 15.46
N ASP A 376 6.33 -26.14 14.76
CA ASP A 376 5.67 -27.16 13.92
C ASP A 376 6.04 -27.08 12.43
N LYS A 377 6.87 -26.10 12.05
CA LYS A 377 7.31 -25.82 10.67
C LYS A 377 6.17 -25.49 9.68
N LYS A 378 4.97 -25.24 10.19
CA LYS A 378 3.84 -24.78 9.37
C LYS A 378 4.19 -23.46 8.70
N ILE A 379 3.70 -23.27 7.48
CA ILE A 379 3.86 -22.02 6.73
C ILE A 379 2.55 -21.26 6.77
N GLU A 380 2.62 -19.98 7.12
CA GLU A 380 1.49 -19.09 7.23
C GLU A 380 1.78 -17.75 6.54
N LEU A 381 0.73 -17.03 6.11
CA LEU A 381 0.86 -15.68 5.54
C LEU A 381 1.26 -14.70 6.64
N CYS A 382 2.19 -13.80 6.32
CA CYS A 382 2.46 -12.65 7.17
C CYS A 382 1.30 -11.64 7.13
N HIS A 383 1.29 -10.72 8.08
CA HIS A 383 0.57 -9.46 7.99
C HIS A 383 1.53 -8.35 7.53
N THR A 384 1.05 -7.43 6.72
CA THR A 384 1.81 -6.26 6.26
C THR A 384 1.19 -4.99 6.80
N LEU A 385 2.03 -4.03 7.17
CA LEU A 385 1.61 -2.71 7.64
C LEU A 385 2.48 -1.64 6.98
N ASN A 386 1.90 -0.48 6.73
CA ASN A 386 2.66 0.69 6.32
C ASN A 386 2.18 1.96 7.03
N GLY A 387 2.99 3.01 6.91
CA GLY A 387 2.60 4.34 7.35
C GLY A 387 3.53 5.41 6.81
N SER A 388 2.97 6.57 6.49
CA SER A 388 3.78 7.74 6.15
C SER A 388 4.35 8.36 7.42
N ALA A 389 5.67 8.53 7.48
CA ALA A 389 6.36 9.09 8.63
C ALA A 389 7.32 10.24 8.28
N LEU A 390 6.89 11.31 7.56
CA LEU A 390 5.60 11.83 7.10
C LEU A 390 5.66 12.20 5.60
N ALA A 391 4.51 12.64 5.02
CA ALA A 391 4.47 13.28 3.71
C ALA A 391 4.85 14.77 3.85
N LEU A 392 5.95 15.19 3.19
CA LEU A 392 6.58 16.50 3.45
C LEU A 392 5.73 17.72 3.05
N PRO A 393 5.03 17.76 1.89
CA PRO A 393 4.43 19.00 1.43
C PRO A 393 3.43 19.62 2.37
N ARG A 394 2.50 18.81 2.91
CA ARG A 394 1.48 19.32 3.83
C ARG A 394 2.04 19.62 5.23
N ILE A 395 3.07 18.89 5.67
CA ILE A 395 3.84 19.22 6.87
C ILE A 395 4.52 20.57 6.71
N VAL A 396 5.18 20.82 5.57
CA VAL A 396 5.80 22.11 5.24
C VAL A 396 4.75 23.20 5.19
N ALA A 397 3.61 23.00 4.53
CA ALA A 397 2.53 23.97 4.47
C ALA A 397 2.05 24.38 5.89
N ALA A 398 1.83 23.40 6.77
CA ALA A 398 1.42 23.63 8.15
C ALA A 398 2.50 24.37 8.97
N ILE A 399 3.77 23.96 8.85
CA ILE A 399 4.88 24.64 9.55
C ILE A 399 4.98 26.10 9.08
N ILE A 400 4.93 26.35 7.76
CA ILE A 400 5.01 27.70 7.18
C ILE A 400 3.90 28.60 7.72
N GLU A 401 2.67 28.10 7.72
CA GLU A 401 1.53 28.89 8.19
C GLU A 401 1.52 29.09 9.72
N ASN A 402 1.79 28.02 10.47
CA ASN A 402 1.68 28.06 11.92
C ASN A 402 2.84 28.83 12.60
N ASN A 403 3.99 28.93 11.94
CA ASN A 403 5.21 29.55 12.50
C ASN A 403 5.58 30.86 11.83
N GLN A 404 4.65 31.46 11.06
CA GLN A 404 4.92 32.72 10.36
C GLN A 404 5.16 33.91 11.30
N THR A 405 6.07 34.77 10.91
CA THR A 405 6.35 36.07 11.50
C THR A 405 6.51 37.14 10.41
N PRO A 406 6.52 38.44 10.74
CA PRO A 406 6.78 39.48 9.72
C PRO A 406 8.12 39.34 9.01
N GLU A 407 9.15 38.80 9.70
CA GLU A 407 10.54 38.68 9.23
C GLU A 407 10.82 37.36 8.47
N GLY A 408 9.99 36.34 8.66
CA GLY A 408 10.21 35.01 8.09
C GLY A 408 9.41 33.93 8.81
N ILE A 409 9.77 32.67 8.58
CA ILE A 409 9.13 31.51 9.18
C ILE A 409 10.08 30.90 10.20
N ARG A 410 9.68 30.79 11.46
CA ARG A 410 10.48 30.12 12.50
C ARG A 410 10.59 28.63 12.22
N VAL A 411 11.80 28.13 12.24
CA VAL A 411 12.06 26.69 12.11
C VAL A 411 11.74 26.02 13.45
N PRO A 412 10.99 24.89 13.46
CA PRO A 412 10.82 24.08 14.66
C PRO A 412 12.16 23.75 15.31
N LYS A 413 12.25 23.89 16.64
CA LYS A 413 13.53 23.75 17.37
C LYS A 413 14.24 22.42 17.08
N VAL A 414 13.49 21.34 16.92
CA VAL A 414 14.06 20.01 16.61
C VAL A 414 14.74 19.94 15.24
N LEU A 415 14.38 20.82 14.31
CA LEU A 415 14.94 20.87 12.95
C LEU A 415 16.15 21.81 12.82
N VAL A 416 16.36 22.74 13.77
CA VAL A 416 17.48 23.70 13.72
C VAL A 416 18.84 22.99 13.53
N PRO A 417 19.16 21.90 14.26
CA PRO A 417 20.42 21.19 14.07
C PRO A 417 20.59 20.59 12.66
N TYR A 418 19.50 20.22 11.99
CA TYR A 418 19.48 19.67 10.64
C TYR A 418 19.55 20.77 9.57
N CYS A 419 18.86 21.89 9.79
CA CYS A 419 18.83 23.03 8.87
C CYS A 419 20.11 23.86 8.92
N GLY A 420 20.62 24.10 10.14
CA GLY A 420 21.72 25.05 10.41
C GLY A 420 21.27 26.51 10.44
N PHE A 421 19.96 26.79 10.49
CA PHE A 421 19.38 28.12 10.64
C PHE A 421 18.06 28.02 11.44
N GLU A 422 17.64 29.15 12.03
CA GLU A 422 16.43 29.26 12.86
C GLU A 422 15.24 29.88 12.10
N MET A 423 15.49 30.46 10.92
CA MET A 423 14.49 31.20 10.15
C MET A 423 14.56 30.88 8.67
N LEU A 424 13.40 30.60 8.08
CA LEU A 424 13.22 30.58 6.63
C LEU A 424 12.82 32.01 6.20
N ASP A 425 13.69 32.66 5.45
CA ASP A 425 13.57 33.99 4.90
C ASP A 425 14.22 34.05 3.51
N ASP A 426 14.19 35.22 2.88
CA ASP A 426 14.79 35.50 1.57
C ASP A 426 16.30 35.77 1.60
N LYS A 427 16.94 35.75 2.77
CA LYS A 427 18.37 35.96 2.89
C LYS A 427 19.12 34.72 2.45
N MET A 428 20.09 34.93 1.55
CA MET A 428 21.07 33.90 1.25
C MET A 428 22.04 33.74 2.42
N ASP A 429 22.39 32.49 2.72
CA ASP A 429 23.40 32.15 3.75
C ASP A 429 24.77 32.62 3.32
#